data_61f66368c635165fcdfd60b880b50286
#
_entry.id   61f66368c635165fcdfd60b880b50286
#
_cell.length_a   1.000
_cell.length_b   1.000
_cell.length_c   1.000
_cell.angle_alpha   90.00
_cell.angle_beta   90.00
_cell.angle_gamma   90.00
#
_symmetry.space_group_name_H-M   'P 1'
#
loop_
_entity.id
_entity.type
_entity.pdbx_description
1 polymer ?
#
loop_
_entity_poly.entity_id
_entity_poly.type
_entity_poly.pdbx_seq_one_letter_code
_entity_poly.pdbx_strand_id
1 'polypeptide(L)'
;MTSPFLENKEKIFENSVGFVIYDKFPVNKGHCLIIPKREYADYFDSTKEEIEGLNKLLFQTKDFIKKKYNPDGFNVGINSGKQAGQTVFHMHIHLIPRYKNDVDNPRGGVRNVIPGKGDY
;
A
#
# COMPACT_ATOMS: atom_id res chain seq x y z
N MET A 1 1.90 4.32 22.41
CA MET A 1 1.47 3.04 21.81
C MET A 1 2.32 2.72 20.58
N THR A 2 2.71 1.47 20.46
CA THR A 2 3.47 1.00 19.31
C THR A 2 2.56 0.82 18.11
N SER A 3 3.04 1.16 16.92
CA SER A 3 2.32 0.92 15.68
C SER A 3 1.99 -0.58 15.54
N PRO A 4 0.75 -0.94 15.15
CA PRO A 4 0.38 -2.34 14.94
C PRO A 4 1.23 -3.00 13.87
N PHE A 5 1.80 -2.24 12.94
CA PHE A 5 2.65 -2.78 11.88
C PHE A 5 3.98 -3.30 12.41
N LEU A 6 4.50 -2.70 13.48
CA LEU A 6 5.78 -3.11 14.08
C LEU A 6 5.66 -4.44 14.83
N GLU A 7 4.45 -4.85 15.15
CA GLU A 7 4.18 -6.11 15.84
C GLU A 7 4.10 -7.29 14.89
N ASN A 8 3.95 -7.04 13.59
CA ASN A 8 3.86 -8.10 12.59
C ASN A 8 5.23 -8.71 12.36
N LYS A 9 5.35 -10.03 12.57
CA LYS A 9 6.60 -10.76 12.40
C LYS A 9 6.74 -11.42 11.03
N GLU A 10 5.67 -11.42 10.23
CA GLU A 10 5.67 -12.07 8.91
C GLU A 10 5.95 -11.07 7.81
N LYS A 11 7.19 -10.63 7.73
CA LYS A 11 7.62 -9.69 6.70
C LYS A 11 7.94 -10.46 5.42
N ILE A 12 7.41 -9.98 4.29
CA ILE A 12 7.68 -10.56 2.97
C ILE A 12 9.06 -10.12 2.49
N PHE A 13 9.35 -8.83 2.62
CA PHE A 13 10.63 -8.22 2.26
C PHE A 13 11.00 -7.18 3.30
N GLU A 14 12.28 -6.85 3.34
CA GLU A 14 12.81 -5.85 4.26
C GLU A 14 14.10 -5.27 3.69
N ASN A 15 14.32 -3.98 3.91
CA ASN A 15 15.61 -3.33 3.66
C ASN A 15 15.95 -2.40 4.82
N SER A 16 16.95 -1.52 4.67
CA SER A 16 17.38 -0.65 5.75
C SER A 16 16.34 0.36 6.22
N VAL A 17 15.39 0.75 5.35
CA VAL A 17 14.42 1.81 5.65
C VAL A 17 13.01 1.31 5.88
N GLY A 18 12.66 0.11 5.43
CA GLY A 18 11.27 -0.34 5.52
C GLY A 18 11.11 -1.85 5.39
N PHE A 19 9.86 -2.25 5.38
CA PHE A 19 9.48 -3.66 5.26
C PHE A 19 8.12 -3.79 4.58
N VAL A 20 7.80 -5.00 4.15
CA VAL A 20 6.55 -5.32 3.45
C VAL A 20 5.83 -6.43 4.20
N ILE A 21 4.53 -6.23 4.40
CA ILE A 21 3.65 -7.26 4.96
C ILE A 21 2.41 -7.40 4.08
N TYR A 22 1.71 -8.53 4.19
CA TYR A 22 0.35 -8.61 3.68
C TYR A 22 -0.57 -7.75 4.55
N ASP A 23 -1.53 -7.08 3.92
CA ASP A 23 -2.58 -6.39 4.69
C ASP A 23 -3.41 -7.45 5.42
N LYS A 24 -3.65 -7.23 6.71
CA LYS A 24 -4.44 -8.12 7.55
C LYS A 24 -5.91 -8.17 7.12
N PHE A 25 -6.38 -7.10 6.47
CA PHE A 25 -7.74 -6.97 5.95
C PHE A 25 -7.68 -6.70 4.45
N PRO A 26 -7.26 -7.68 3.64
CA PRO A 26 -6.98 -7.43 2.23
C PRO A 26 -8.24 -7.05 1.46
N VAL A 27 -8.11 -6.02 0.64
CA VAL A 27 -9.17 -5.60 -0.29
C VAL A 27 -9.32 -6.64 -1.40
N ASN A 28 -8.19 -7.15 -1.88
CA ASN A 28 -8.10 -8.23 -2.86
C ASN A 28 -6.95 -9.14 -2.49
N LYS A 29 -6.94 -10.34 -3.05
CA LYS A 29 -5.88 -11.33 -2.82
C LYS A 29 -4.51 -10.74 -3.20
N GLY A 30 -3.57 -10.78 -2.26
CA GLY A 30 -2.22 -10.28 -2.47
C GLY A 30 -2.01 -8.82 -2.08
N HIS A 31 -3.01 -8.17 -1.49
CA HIS A 31 -2.91 -6.80 -1.01
C HIS A 31 -1.78 -6.68 0.01
N CYS A 32 -0.80 -5.85 -0.27
CA CYS A 32 0.39 -5.64 0.57
C CYS A 32 0.50 -4.21 1.05
N LEU A 33 1.22 -4.05 2.14
CA LEU A 33 1.59 -2.75 2.70
C LEU A 33 3.10 -2.62 2.71
N ILE A 34 3.60 -1.49 2.23
CA ILE A 34 5.02 -1.13 2.27
C ILE A 34 5.16 -0.04 3.33
N ILE A 35 5.97 -0.29 4.35
CA ILE A 35 5.94 0.46 5.59
C ILE A 35 7.37 0.88 6.00
N PRO A 36 7.60 2.17 6.35
CA PRO A 36 8.90 2.57 6.87
C PRO A 36 9.14 2.02 8.26
N LYS A 37 10.40 1.71 8.58
CA LYS A 37 10.78 1.29 9.95
C LYS A 37 10.60 2.42 10.95
N ARG A 38 10.91 3.65 10.55
CA ARG A 38 10.68 4.83 11.38
C ARG A 38 9.17 5.09 11.46
N GLU A 39 8.67 5.30 12.66
CA GLU A 39 7.25 5.52 12.87
C GLU A 39 6.92 7.01 12.71
N TYR A 40 6.30 7.36 11.60
CA TYR A 40 5.75 8.69 11.32
C TYR A 40 4.46 8.53 10.52
N ALA A 41 3.55 9.49 10.64
CA ALA A 41 2.21 9.33 10.10
C ALA A 41 2.10 9.74 8.63
N ASP A 42 2.67 10.87 8.27
CA ASP A 42 2.42 11.53 6.99
C ASP A 42 3.51 11.19 5.97
N TYR A 43 3.10 10.73 4.80
CA TYR A 43 4.01 10.45 3.69
C TYR A 43 4.93 11.64 3.38
N PHE A 44 4.40 12.87 3.49
CA PHE A 44 5.15 14.07 3.16
C PHE A 44 6.24 14.41 4.19
N ASP A 45 6.27 13.70 5.30
CA ASP A 45 7.35 13.77 6.29
C ASP A 45 8.43 12.71 6.06
N SER A 46 8.33 11.94 4.98
CA SER A 46 9.36 10.96 4.61
C SER A 46 10.65 11.66 4.22
N THR A 47 11.80 11.07 4.56
CA THR A 47 13.09 11.51 4.05
C THR A 47 13.26 11.01 2.62
N LYS A 48 14.18 11.64 1.88
CA LYS A 48 14.55 11.19 0.53
C LYS A 48 14.99 9.72 0.53
N GLU A 49 15.80 9.34 1.52
CA GLU A 49 16.27 7.96 1.65
C GLU A 49 15.12 6.99 1.87
N GLU A 50 14.15 7.37 2.68
CA GLU A 50 12.95 6.57 2.91
C GLU A 50 12.15 6.40 1.63
N ILE A 51 11.92 7.47 0.90
CA ILE A 51 11.17 7.41 -0.38
C ILE A 51 11.87 6.46 -1.35
N GLU A 52 13.19 6.57 -1.50
CA GLU A 52 13.95 5.71 -2.41
C GLU A 52 13.89 4.24 -1.97
N GLY A 53 14.09 3.97 -0.69
CA GLY A 53 14.08 2.60 -0.16
C GLY A 53 12.70 1.96 -0.20
N LEU A 54 11.66 2.72 0.13
CA LEU A 54 10.28 2.22 0.07
C LEU A 54 9.87 1.96 -1.38
N ASN A 55 10.30 2.80 -2.31
CA ASN A 55 10.01 2.60 -3.73
C ASN A 55 10.65 1.31 -4.27
N LYS A 56 11.87 1.01 -3.84
CA LYS A 56 12.52 -0.27 -4.19
C LYS A 56 11.72 -1.46 -3.68
N LEU A 57 11.23 -1.39 -2.44
CA LEU A 57 10.38 -2.44 -1.87
C LEU A 57 9.07 -2.57 -2.64
N LEU A 58 8.47 -1.46 -3.04
CA LEU A 58 7.23 -1.45 -3.81
C LEU A 58 7.40 -2.20 -5.14
N PHE A 59 8.47 -1.90 -5.87
CA PHE A 59 8.74 -2.55 -7.16
C PHE A 59 9.03 -4.05 -6.98
N GLN A 60 9.82 -4.39 -5.97
CA GLN A 60 10.13 -5.79 -5.63
C GLN A 60 8.85 -6.57 -5.28
N THR A 61 7.98 -5.95 -4.49
CA THR A 61 6.73 -6.57 -4.07
C THR A 61 5.79 -6.76 -5.24
N LYS A 62 5.71 -5.77 -6.12
CA LYS A 62 4.88 -5.87 -7.33
C LYS A 62 5.30 -7.08 -8.18
N ASP A 63 6.59 -7.29 -8.38
CA ASP A 63 7.07 -8.44 -9.16
C ASP A 63 6.74 -9.76 -8.46
N PHE A 64 6.89 -9.83 -7.16
CA PHE A 64 6.55 -11.00 -6.36
C PHE A 64 5.05 -11.34 -6.46
N ILE A 65 4.20 -10.34 -6.28
CA ILE A 65 2.73 -10.52 -6.33
C ILE A 65 2.28 -10.89 -7.75
N LYS A 66 2.89 -10.28 -8.77
CA LYS A 66 2.58 -10.60 -10.17
C LYS A 66 2.84 -12.07 -10.48
N LYS A 67 3.95 -12.61 -9.99
CA LYS A 67 4.29 -14.02 -10.19
C LYS A 67 3.38 -14.95 -9.41
N LYS A 68 3.05 -14.58 -8.17
CA LYS A 68 2.30 -15.46 -7.28
C LYS A 68 0.82 -15.50 -7.58
N TYR A 69 0.20 -14.37 -7.88
CA TYR A 69 -1.25 -14.23 -8.03
C TYR A 69 -1.70 -13.86 -9.44
N ASN A 70 -0.79 -13.39 -10.27
CA ASN A 70 -1.06 -12.98 -11.66
C ASN A 70 -2.24 -12.00 -11.78
N PRO A 71 -2.24 -10.87 -11.05
CA PRO A 71 -3.29 -9.87 -11.20
C PRO A 71 -3.23 -9.18 -12.56
N ASP A 72 -4.34 -8.57 -12.95
CA ASP A 72 -4.47 -7.86 -14.23
C ASP A 72 -4.00 -6.40 -14.13
N GLY A 73 -3.93 -5.87 -12.93
CA GLY A 73 -3.47 -4.50 -12.69
C GLY A 73 -3.19 -4.26 -11.22
N PHE A 74 -2.80 -3.04 -10.90
CA PHE A 74 -2.51 -2.63 -9.52
C PHE A 74 -3.01 -1.23 -9.27
N ASN A 75 -3.50 -0.99 -8.05
CA ASN A 75 -3.59 0.36 -7.50
C ASN A 75 -2.51 0.54 -6.45
N VAL A 76 -1.84 1.67 -6.50
CA VAL A 76 -0.85 2.08 -5.49
C VAL A 76 -1.39 3.34 -4.85
N GLY A 77 -1.48 3.36 -3.53
CA GLY A 77 -2.06 4.53 -2.86
C GLY A 77 -1.55 4.70 -1.44
N ILE A 78 -1.64 5.94 -0.98
CA ILE A 78 -1.24 6.36 0.36
C ILE A 78 -2.34 7.26 0.88
N ASN A 79 -2.76 7.03 2.13
CA ASN A 79 -3.67 7.93 2.82
C ASN A 79 -2.84 8.84 3.73
N SER A 80 -2.85 10.14 3.46
CA SER A 80 -2.16 11.13 4.29
C SER A 80 -3.19 11.99 5.01
N GLY A 81 -3.34 11.76 6.30
CA GLY A 81 -4.26 12.50 7.15
C GLY A 81 -5.61 11.82 7.34
N LYS A 82 -6.25 12.17 8.44
CA LYS A 82 -7.54 11.59 8.83
C LYS A 82 -8.61 11.83 7.76
N GLN A 83 -8.65 13.01 7.17
CA GLN A 83 -9.66 13.35 6.16
C GLN A 83 -9.46 12.61 4.83
N ALA A 84 -8.26 12.06 4.61
CA ALA A 84 -7.98 11.21 3.47
C ALA A 84 -8.22 9.73 3.77
N GLY A 85 -8.70 9.40 4.97
CA GLY A 85 -9.04 8.04 5.36
C GLY A 85 -7.96 7.29 6.13
N GLN A 86 -6.90 7.98 6.54
CA GLN A 86 -5.84 7.33 7.33
C GLN A 86 -6.38 6.95 8.70
N THR A 87 -6.23 5.68 9.07
CA THR A 87 -6.71 5.14 10.36
C THR A 87 -5.57 4.64 11.23
N VAL A 88 -4.46 4.19 10.63
CA VAL A 88 -3.23 3.83 11.35
C VAL A 88 -2.21 4.91 11.06
N PHE A 89 -1.72 5.58 12.12
CA PHE A 89 -0.87 6.76 11.97
C PHE A 89 0.62 6.40 11.97
N HIS A 90 0.93 5.37 11.22
CA HIS A 90 2.25 4.97 10.78
C HIS A 90 2.15 4.88 9.25
N MET A 91 2.92 5.69 8.54
CA MET A 91 2.85 5.80 7.07
C MET A 91 2.92 4.43 6.42
N HIS A 92 2.10 4.21 5.43
CA HIS A 92 2.14 2.96 4.67
C HIS A 92 1.61 3.17 3.26
N ILE A 93 2.20 2.42 2.34
CA ILE A 93 1.82 2.43 0.93
C ILE A 93 1.04 1.16 0.66
N HIS A 94 -0.18 1.31 0.13
CA HIS A 94 -0.98 0.17 -0.32
C HIS A 94 -0.54 -0.25 -1.71
N LEU A 95 -0.30 -1.53 -1.89
CA LEU A 95 -0.20 -2.15 -3.20
C LEU A 95 -1.39 -3.11 -3.32
N ILE A 96 -2.36 -2.74 -4.13
CA ILE A 96 -3.61 -3.47 -4.27
C ILE A 96 -3.65 -4.14 -5.64
N PRO A 97 -3.53 -5.48 -5.69
CA PRO A 97 -3.71 -6.20 -6.95
C PRO A 97 -5.15 -6.08 -7.42
N ARG A 98 -5.32 -5.85 -8.70
CA ARG A 98 -6.64 -5.74 -9.30
C ARG A 98 -6.84 -6.87 -10.29
N TYR A 99 -8.04 -7.43 -10.25
CA TYR A 99 -8.40 -8.59 -11.07
C TYR A 99 -9.59 -8.26 -11.94
N LYS A 100 -9.63 -8.86 -13.14
CA LYS A 100 -10.76 -8.70 -14.04
C LYS A 100 -12.05 -9.06 -13.30
N ASN A 101 -13.04 -8.18 -13.38
CA ASN A 101 -14.37 -8.35 -12.73
C ASN A 101 -14.36 -8.25 -11.20
N ASP A 102 -13.31 -7.71 -10.58
CA ASP A 102 -13.31 -7.50 -9.13
C ASP A 102 -14.27 -6.37 -8.70
N VAL A 103 -14.57 -5.45 -9.61
CA VAL A 103 -15.65 -4.46 -9.49
C VAL A 103 -16.36 -4.36 -10.84
N ASP A 104 -17.57 -3.83 -10.85
CA ASP A 104 -18.36 -3.71 -12.09
C ASP A 104 -17.74 -2.74 -13.08
N ASN A 105 -17.29 -1.58 -12.61
CA ASN A 105 -16.69 -0.56 -13.46
C ASN A 105 -15.43 0.01 -12.78
N PRO A 106 -14.23 -0.37 -13.22
CA PRO A 106 -12.99 0.11 -12.61
C PRO A 106 -12.57 1.49 -13.09
N ARG A 107 -13.33 2.11 -13.99
CA ARG A 107 -12.94 3.41 -14.57
C ARG A 107 -12.63 4.45 -13.50
N GLY A 108 -11.54 5.17 -13.71
CA GLY A 108 -11.10 6.24 -12.83
C GLY A 108 -10.30 5.79 -11.61
N GLY A 109 -10.44 4.52 -11.18
CA GLY A 109 -9.62 3.94 -10.10
C GLY A 109 -9.51 4.82 -8.87
N VAL A 110 -8.36 5.44 -8.69
CA VAL A 110 -8.04 6.33 -7.56
C VAL A 110 -9.06 7.48 -7.39
N ARG A 111 -9.68 7.93 -8.48
CA ARG A 111 -10.68 9.00 -8.40
C ARG A 111 -11.90 8.63 -7.55
N ASN A 112 -12.14 7.34 -7.37
CA ASN A 112 -13.26 6.84 -6.57
C ASN A 112 -13.05 6.98 -5.07
N VAL A 113 -11.95 7.62 -4.62
CA VAL A 113 -11.82 8.04 -3.22
C VAL A 113 -12.92 9.02 -2.85
N ILE A 114 -13.44 9.76 -3.84
CA ILE A 114 -14.70 10.50 -3.70
C ILE A 114 -15.73 9.69 -4.47
N PRO A 115 -16.71 9.08 -3.78
CA PRO A 115 -17.67 8.19 -4.44
C PRO A 115 -18.37 8.86 -5.63
N GLY A 116 -18.46 8.11 -6.73
CA GLY A 116 -19.12 8.58 -7.94
C GLY A 116 -18.29 9.49 -8.84
N LYS A 117 -17.01 9.69 -8.56
CA LYS A 117 -16.14 10.57 -9.35
C LYS A 117 -15.22 9.81 -10.30
N GLY A 118 -15.40 8.52 -10.45
CA GLY A 118 -14.60 7.71 -11.37
C GLY A 118 -14.99 7.91 -12.83
N ASP A 119 -16.23 8.26 -13.12
CA ASP A 119 -16.69 8.51 -14.49
C ASP A 119 -16.46 9.98 -14.88
N TYR A 120 -15.71 10.16 -15.95
CA TYR A 120 -15.37 11.49 -16.45
C TYR A 120 -15.07 11.44 -17.96
#